data_a56513c9d6a5a570e4b742e2ff11ade0
#
_entry.id   a56513c9d6a5a570e4b742e2ff11ade0
#
_cell.length_a   1.000
_cell.length_b   1.000
_cell.length_c   1.000
_cell.angle_alpha   90.00
_cell.angle_beta   90.00
_cell.angle_gamma   90.00
#
_symmetry.space_group_name_H-M   'P 1'
#
loop_
_entity.id
_entity.type
_entity.pdbx_description
1 polymer ?
#
loop_
_entity_poly.entity_id
_entity_poly.type
_entity_poly.pdbx_seq_one_letter_code
_entity_poly.pdbx_strand_id
1 'polypeptide(L)'
;MTLAEVYEALGKLDGGEAMASTIKAEISKINAEAAKQRTAKNASDAKITELEAKVQELTEKGTGDQTAVEKMQKQLDELTKKYDAAEKARGEEHAKRVHADITQQTVAALTKGNAASPAEIAKILIPSIAAEDDGSYKFTNAKGEKVSIEDGTAAWLKDNSWAVKNNQNAGSGGGKGGNGEQGSGANGGNVTLASAIAAQLNNN
;
A
#
# COMPACT_ATOMS: atom_id res chain seq x y z
N MET A 1 -7.30 -10.54 15.95
CA MET A 1 -6.00 -10.11 16.52
C MET A 1 -6.13 -8.66 16.91
N THR A 2 -5.97 -8.37 18.20
CA THR A 2 -6.01 -6.99 18.72
C THR A 2 -4.64 -6.30 18.55
N LEU A 3 -4.60 -4.99 18.63
CA LEU A 3 -3.34 -4.24 18.57
C LEU A 3 -2.37 -4.65 19.70
N ALA A 4 -2.92 -5.01 20.88
CA ALA A 4 -2.14 -5.52 22.01
C ALA A 4 -1.46 -6.86 21.67
N GLU A 5 -2.19 -7.78 21.05
CA GLU A 5 -1.64 -9.08 20.62
C GLU A 5 -0.55 -8.91 19.55
N VAL A 6 -0.70 -7.91 18.66
CA VAL A 6 0.34 -7.57 17.67
C VAL A 6 1.60 -7.08 18.37
N TYR A 7 1.49 -6.19 19.35
CA TYR A 7 2.66 -5.71 20.10
C TYR A 7 3.34 -6.81 20.90
N GLU A 8 2.57 -7.73 21.49
CA GLU A 8 3.12 -8.88 22.19
C GLU A 8 3.86 -9.84 21.24
N ALA A 9 3.29 -10.07 20.07
CA ALA A 9 3.93 -10.91 19.05
C ALA A 9 5.21 -10.27 18.52
N LEU A 10 5.21 -8.93 18.26
CA LEU A 10 6.40 -8.20 17.85
C LEU A 10 7.50 -8.25 18.92
N GLY A 11 7.15 -8.10 20.20
CA GLY A 11 8.13 -8.15 21.29
C GLY A 11 8.89 -9.47 21.40
N LYS A 12 8.39 -10.56 20.80
CA LYS A 12 9.05 -11.88 20.76
C LYS A 12 10.06 -12.02 19.60
N LEU A 13 10.14 -11.03 18.69
CA LEU A 13 11.05 -11.03 17.56
C LEU A 13 12.31 -10.23 17.90
N ASP A 14 13.44 -10.61 17.31
CA ASP A 14 14.67 -9.83 17.40
C ASP A 14 14.46 -8.45 16.76
N GLY A 15 14.75 -7.37 17.51
CA GLY A 15 14.45 -6.00 17.10
C GLY A 15 12.95 -5.61 17.16
N GLY A 16 12.07 -6.50 17.58
CA GLY A 16 10.62 -6.31 17.59
C GLY A 16 10.13 -5.23 18.55
N GLU A 17 10.85 -5.01 19.67
CA GLU A 17 10.53 -3.92 20.61
C GLU A 17 10.70 -2.53 19.97
N ALA A 18 11.76 -2.34 19.18
CA ALA A 18 11.99 -1.09 18.45
C ALA A 18 10.90 -0.86 17.40
N MET A 19 10.49 -1.92 16.68
CA MET A 19 9.38 -1.87 15.72
C MET A 19 8.05 -1.54 16.40
N ALA A 20 7.73 -2.22 17.50
CA ALA A 20 6.52 -1.96 18.28
C ALA A 20 6.48 -0.53 18.81
N SER A 21 7.61 0.00 19.29
CA SER A 21 7.74 1.38 19.74
C SER A 21 7.49 2.38 18.60
N THR A 22 8.07 2.16 17.43
CA THR A 22 7.88 3.00 16.24
C THR A 22 6.42 3.00 15.80
N ILE A 23 5.79 1.83 15.70
CA ILE A 23 4.38 1.70 15.33
C ILE A 23 3.49 2.42 16.36
N LYS A 24 3.75 2.25 17.66
CA LYS A 24 3.01 2.92 18.72
C LYS A 24 3.14 4.44 18.63
N ALA A 25 4.33 4.95 18.32
CA ALA A 25 4.56 6.38 18.13
C ALA A 25 3.80 6.92 16.93
N GLU A 26 3.81 6.22 15.79
CA GLU A 26 3.07 6.63 14.60
C GLU A 26 1.55 6.58 14.80
N ILE A 27 1.02 5.53 15.43
CA ILE A 27 -0.41 5.45 15.78
C ILE A 27 -0.79 6.59 16.73
N SER A 28 0.06 6.93 17.69
CA SER A 28 -0.18 8.05 18.59
C SER A 28 -0.23 9.39 17.86
N LYS A 29 0.67 9.64 16.91
CA LYS A 29 0.65 10.83 16.06
C LYS A 29 -0.62 10.89 15.20
N ILE A 30 -1.00 9.79 14.56
CA ILE A 30 -2.22 9.71 13.74
C ILE A 30 -3.45 10.00 14.59
N ASN A 31 -3.56 9.43 15.78
CA ASN A 31 -4.67 9.66 16.70
C ASN A 31 -4.72 11.11 17.19
N ALA A 32 -3.57 11.71 17.51
CA ALA A 32 -3.48 13.11 17.91
C ALA A 32 -3.91 14.05 16.77
N GLU A 33 -3.48 13.80 15.54
CA GLU A 33 -3.88 14.59 14.38
C GLU A 33 -5.38 14.42 14.07
N ALA A 34 -5.91 13.20 14.15
CA ALA A 34 -7.34 12.94 13.98
C ALA A 34 -8.19 13.62 15.07
N ALA A 35 -7.71 13.67 16.31
CA ALA A 35 -8.36 14.40 17.40
C ALA A 35 -8.35 15.91 17.14
N LYS A 36 -7.23 16.48 16.71
CA LYS A 36 -7.08 17.88 16.37
C LYS A 36 -8.01 18.29 15.22
N GLN A 37 -8.08 17.46 14.17
CA GLN A 37 -8.98 17.70 13.04
C GLN A 37 -10.46 17.64 13.45
N ARG A 38 -10.85 16.68 14.31
CA ARG A 38 -12.21 16.63 14.88
C ARG A 38 -12.55 17.88 15.68
N THR A 39 -11.63 18.35 16.52
CA THR A 39 -11.83 19.60 17.29
C THR A 39 -11.96 20.80 16.36
N ALA A 40 -11.13 20.91 15.35
CA ALA A 40 -11.21 22.00 14.37
C ALA A 40 -12.53 21.96 13.58
N LYS A 41 -12.97 20.77 13.18
CA LYS A 41 -14.26 20.56 12.51
C LYS A 41 -15.41 21.06 13.41
N ASN A 42 -15.49 20.59 14.64
CA ASN A 42 -16.56 20.97 15.58
C ASN A 42 -16.59 22.48 15.83
N ALA A 43 -15.43 23.12 15.92
CA ALA A 43 -15.33 24.58 16.07
C ALA A 43 -15.82 25.32 14.81
N SER A 44 -15.55 24.79 13.63
CA SER A 44 -16.04 25.36 12.37
C SER A 44 -17.54 25.18 12.21
N ASP A 45 -18.09 24.02 12.52
CA ASP A 45 -19.53 23.75 12.49
C ASP A 45 -20.28 24.67 13.44
N ALA A 46 -19.78 24.82 14.68
CA ALA A 46 -20.37 25.74 15.65
C ALA A 46 -20.36 27.19 15.16
N LYS A 47 -19.27 27.61 14.50
CA LYS A 47 -19.15 28.96 13.93
C LYS A 47 -20.08 29.22 12.78
N ILE A 48 -20.26 28.22 11.89
CA ILE A 48 -21.24 28.28 10.79
C ILE A 48 -22.63 28.44 11.37
N THR A 49 -23.04 27.61 12.32
CA THR A 49 -24.36 27.70 12.97
C THR A 49 -24.59 29.06 13.65
N GLU A 50 -23.59 29.61 14.33
CA GLU A 50 -23.66 30.94 14.96
C GLU A 50 -23.88 32.02 13.88
N LEU A 51 -23.15 31.98 12.79
CA LEU A 51 -23.26 32.98 11.73
C LEU A 51 -24.60 32.89 10.99
N GLU A 52 -25.08 31.67 10.71
CA GLU A 52 -26.41 31.44 10.11
C GLU A 52 -27.51 32.03 10.99
N ALA A 53 -27.48 31.77 12.31
CA ALA A 53 -28.44 32.33 13.26
C ALA A 53 -28.40 33.87 13.27
N LYS A 54 -27.21 34.47 13.21
CA LYS A 54 -27.07 35.92 13.15
C LYS A 54 -27.59 36.54 11.86
N VAL A 55 -27.33 35.86 10.70
CA VAL A 55 -27.87 36.30 9.40
C VAL A 55 -29.39 36.28 9.45
N GLN A 56 -29.97 35.19 9.96
CA GLN A 56 -31.41 35.05 10.10
C GLN A 56 -32.00 36.13 11.01
N GLU A 57 -31.42 36.36 12.19
CA GLU A 57 -31.85 37.38 13.12
C GLU A 57 -31.84 38.79 12.50
N LEU A 58 -30.78 39.15 11.79
CA LEU A 58 -30.64 40.43 11.13
C LEU A 58 -31.62 40.59 9.97
N THR A 59 -31.90 39.51 9.23
CA THR A 59 -32.88 39.51 8.15
C THR A 59 -34.31 39.69 8.67
N GLU A 60 -34.67 39.00 9.76
CA GLU A 60 -36.03 39.05 10.36
C GLU A 60 -36.33 40.38 11.02
N LYS A 61 -35.34 40.99 11.66
CA LYS A 61 -35.52 42.27 12.37
C LYS A 61 -35.65 43.50 11.48
N GLY A 62 -35.29 43.36 10.19
CA GLY A 62 -35.42 44.43 9.19
C GLY A 62 -34.64 45.73 9.54
N THR A 63 -33.83 45.71 10.59
CA THR A 63 -33.08 46.85 11.13
C THR A 63 -31.59 46.74 10.81
N GLY A 64 -31.20 45.67 10.09
CA GLY A 64 -29.80 45.43 9.73
C GLY A 64 -29.33 46.40 8.67
N ASP A 65 -28.22 47.08 8.93
CA ASP A 65 -27.42 47.68 7.88
C ASP A 65 -27.17 46.60 6.83
N GLN A 66 -27.75 46.77 5.63
CA GLN A 66 -27.67 45.83 4.52
C GLN A 66 -26.22 45.44 4.23
N THR A 67 -25.32 46.38 4.44
CA THR A 67 -23.85 46.20 4.36
C THR A 67 -23.33 45.17 5.38
N ALA A 68 -23.90 45.15 6.60
CA ALA A 68 -23.50 44.21 7.64
C ALA A 68 -23.98 42.78 7.34
N VAL A 69 -25.19 42.64 6.82
CA VAL A 69 -25.76 41.33 6.36
C VAL A 69 -24.93 40.77 5.19
N GLU A 70 -24.66 41.58 4.18
CA GLU A 70 -23.83 41.21 3.04
C GLU A 70 -22.41 40.76 3.45
N LYS A 71 -21.81 41.50 4.43
CA LYS A 71 -20.49 41.14 4.95
C LYS A 71 -20.51 39.81 5.71
N MET A 72 -21.53 39.54 6.52
CA MET A 72 -21.69 38.28 7.21
C MET A 72 -21.95 37.12 6.25
N GLN A 73 -22.79 37.33 5.23
CA GLN A 73 -23.04 36.33 4.19
C GLN A 73 -21.73 35.97 3.47
N LYS A 74 -20.93 36.97 3.10
CA LYS A 74 -19.64 36.74 2.46
C LYS A 74 -18.67 35.97 3.38
N GLN A 75 -18.65 36.26 4.68
CA GLN A 75 -17.84 35.50 5.64
C GLN A 75 -18.30 34.05 5.78
N LEU A 76 -19.62 33.82 5.77
CA LEU A 76 -20.20 32.49 5.80
C LEU A 76 -19.81 31.69 4.55
N ASP A 77 -19.94 32.28 3.37
CA ASP A 77 -19.56 31.65 2.11
C ASP A 77 -18.05 31.31 2.04
N GLU A 78 -17.23 32.22 2.55
CA GLU A 78 -15.77 31.97 2.62
C GLU A 78 -15.42 30.85 3.61
N LEU A 79 -16.11 30.80 4.76
CA LEU A 79 -15.90 29.76 5.77
C LEU A 79 -16.37 28.41 5.27
N THR A 80 -17.54 28.36 4.62
CA THR A 80 -18.09 27.13 4.00
C THR A 80 -17.14 26.59 2.94
N LYS A 81 -16.64 27.45 2.04
CA LYS A 81 -15.66 27.05 1.03
C LYS A 81 -14.37 26.50 1.63
N LYS A 82 -13.87 27.12 2.71
CA LYS A 82 -12.68 26.62 3.40
C LYS A 82 -12.93 25.28 4.08
N TYR A 83 -14.11 25.11 4.64
CA TYR A 83 -14.54 23.88 5.27
C TYR A 83 -14.62 22.74 4.24
N ASP A 84 -15.31 22.96 3.12
CA ASP A 84 -15.44 21.98 2.05
C ASP A 84 -14.07 21.59 1.46
N ALA A 85 -13.19 22.58 1.26
CA ALA A 85 -11.84 22.32 0.80
C ALA A 85 -11.02 21.47 1.80
N ALA A 86 -11.17 21.74 3.10
CA ALA A 86 -10.50 20.98 4.15
C ALA A 86 -11.03 19.54 4.25
N GLU A 87 -12.35 19.34 4.16
CA GLU A 87 -12.96 18.01 4.14
C GLU A 87 -12.52 17.20 2.91
N LYS A 88 -12.50 17.84 1.75
CA LYS A 88 -11.99 17.21 0.51
C LYS A 88 -10.53 16.79 0.66
N ALA A 89 -9.67 17.70 1.12
CA ALA A 89 -8.26 17.41 1.32
C ALA A 89 -8.04 16.25 2.32
N ARG A 90 -8.85 16.21 3.40
CA ARG A 90 -8.83 15.12 4.38
C ARG A 90 -9.25 13.78 3.76
N GLY A 91 -10.30 13.79 2.93
CA GLY A 91 -10.75 12.60 2.20
C GLY A 91 -9.67 12.06 1.27
N GLU A 92 -9.03 12.96 0.51
CA GLU A 92 -7.94 12.59 -0.40
C GLU A 92 -6.72 12.03 0.35
N GLU A 93 -6.36 12.62 1.48
CA GLU A 93 -5.26 12.13 2.30
C GLU A 93 -5.58 10.78 2.93
N HIS A 94 -6.81 10.59 3.42
CA HIS A 94 -7.27 9.31 3.93
C HIS A 94 -7.20 8.23 2.83
N ALA A 95 -7.69 8.53 1.63
CA ALA A 95 -7.63 7.61 0.50
C ALA A 95 -6.18 7.24 0.12
N LYS A 96 -5.26 8.21 0.13
CA LYS A 96 -3.82 7.96 -0.11
C LYS A 96 -3.22 7.04 0.96
N ARG A 97 -3.56 7.23 2.23
CA ARG A 97 -3.08 6.36 3.32
C ARG A 97 -3.62 4.94 3.17
N VAL A 98 -4.92 4.80 2.96
CA VAL A 98 -5.55 3.49 2.72
C VAL A 98 -4.89 2.78 1.54
N HIS A 99 -4.66 3.49 0.44
CA HIS A 99 -3.98 2.93 -0.72
C HIS A 99 -2.53 2.51 -0.42
N ALA A 100 -1.80 3.30 0.35
CA ALA A 100 -0.43 2.98 0.76
C ALA A 100 -0.39 1.74 1.66
N ASP A 101 -1.31 1.64 2.63
CA ASP A 101 -1.42 0.49 3.54
C ASP A 101 -1.78 -0.79 2.79
N ILE A 102 -2.76 -0.74 1.89
CA ILE A 102 -3.13 -1.86 1.01
C ILE A 102 -1.92 -2.29 0.17
N THR A 103 -1.21 -1.32 -0.43
CA THR A 103 -0.02 -1.60 -1.25
C THR A 103 1.05 -2.31 -0.43
N GLN A 104 1.37 -1.79 0.75
CA GLN A 104 2.37 -2.37 1.64
C GLN A 104 2.02 -3.79 2.05
N GLN A 105 0.78 -4.03 2.50
CA GLN A 105 0.32 -5.36 2.90
C GLN A 105 0.32 -6.35 1.73
N THR A 106 -0.12 -5.91 0.55
CA THR A 106 -0.13 -6.75 -0.65
C THR A 106 1.29 -7.11 -1.10
N VAL A 107 2.22 -6.14 -1.12
CA VAL A 107 3.63 -6.41 -1.45
C VAL A 107 4.26 -7.34 -0.42
N ALA A 108 3.97 -7.16 0.87
CA ALA A 108 4.47 -8.04 1.92
C ALA A 108 3.96 -9.48 1.75
N ALA A 109 2.65 -9.66 1.50
CA ALA A 109 2.04 -10.97 1.27
C ALA A 109 2.61 -11.66 0.01
N LEU A 110 2.77 -10.92 -1.09
CA LEU A 110 3.39 -11.42 -2.32
C LEU A 110 4.86 -11.79 -2.12
N THR A 111 5.60 -11.02 -1.34
CA THR A 111 7.01 -11.31 -1.01
C THR A 111 7.10 -12.60 -0.20
N LYS A 112 6.23 -12.77 0.79
CA LYS A 112 6.11 -14.01 1.58
C LYS A 112 5.73 -15.20 0.71
N GLY A 113 4.86 -15.00 -0.29
CA GLY A 113 4.47 -15.99 -1.29
C GLY A 113 5.53 -16.24 -2.38
N ASN A 114 6.74 -15.69 -2.25
CA ASN A 114 7.83 -15.84 -3.20
C ASN A 114 7.50 -15.35 -4.63
N ALA A 115 6.71 -14.30 -4.75
CA ALA A 115 6.40 -13.69 -6.04
C ALA A 115 7.67 -13.18 -6.77
N ALA A 116 7.70 -13.28 -8.09
CA ALA A 116 8.84 -12.85 -8.90
C ALA A 116 9.04 -11.33 -8.88
N SER A 117 7.94 -10.58 -8.93
CA SER A 117 7.92 -9.12 -8.94
C SER A 117 6.80 -8.58 -8.04
N PRO A 118 6.96 -8.62 -6.70
CA PRO A 118 5.87 -8.31 -5.78
C PRO A 118 5.23 -6.94 -6.00
N ALA A 119 6.02 -5.91 -6.26
CA ALA A 119 5.52 -4.55 -6.47
C ALA A 119 4.69 -4.40 -7.75
N GLU A 120 5.07 -5.07 -8.83
CA GLU A 120 4.32 -5.00 -10.10
C GLU A 120 3.04 -5.83 -10.02
N ILE A 121 3.11 -7.01 -9.40
CA ILE A 121 1.93 -7.87 -9.18
C ILE A 121 0.93 -7.18 -8.24
N ALA A 122 1.41 -6.49 -7.21
CA ALA A 122 0.55 -5.72 -6.32
C ALA A 122 -0.32 -4.71 -7.08
N LYS A 123 0.20 -4.00 -8.09
CA LYS A 123 -0.57 -3.06 -8.91
C LYS A 123 -1.77 -3.72 -9.60
N ILE A 124 -1.65 -5.00 -9.96
CA ILE A 124 -2.72 -5.78 -10.59
C ILE A 124 -3.78 -6.19 -9.56
N LEU A 125 -3.35 -6.50 -8.32
CA LEU A 125 -4.24 -7.05 -7.29
C LEU A 125 -4.93 -5.98 -6.43
N ILE A 126 -4.34 -4.80 -6.26
CA ILE A 126 -4.89 -3.71 -5.46
C ILE A 126 -6.34 -3.35 -5.82
N PRO A 127 -6.76 -3.30 -7.11
CA PRO A 127 -8.15 -3.03 -7.45
C PRO A 127 -9.17 -4.03 -6.91
N SER A 128 -8.72 -5.23 -6.53
CA SER A 128 -9.55 -6.27 -5.92
C SER A 128 -9.57 -6.23 -4.40
N ILE A 129 -8.94 -5.21 -3.78
CA ILE A 129 -8.83 -5.07 -2.34
C ILE A 129 -9.59 -3.84 -1.90
N ALA A 130 -10.46 -4.01 -0.90
CA ALA A 130 -11.24 -2.93 -0.32
C ALA A 130 -10.97 -2.80 1.17
N ALA A 131 -11.10 -1.57 1.69
CA ALA A 131 -11.18 -1.30 3.10
C ALA A 131 -12.61 -1.59 3.59
N GLU A 132 -12.72 -2.28 4.71
CA GLU A 132 -13.99 -2.52 5.40
C GLU A 132 -14.20 -1.49 6.53
N ASP A 133 -15.43 -1.39 7.01
CA ASP A 133 -15.80 -0.41 8.05
C ASP A 133 -15.08 -0.64 9.39
N ASP A 134 -14.62 -1.87 9.63
CA ASP A 134 -13.82 -2.24 10.81
C ASP A 134 -12.34 -1.87 10.70
N GLY A 135 -11.94 -1.24 9.59
CA GLY A 135 -10.57 -0.85 9.29
C GLY A 135 -9.69 -1.99 8.78
N SER A 136 -10.25 -3.18 8.54
CA SER A 136 -9.53 -4.29 7.89
C SER A 136 -9.54 -4.13 6.37
N TYR A 137 -8.61 -4.79 5.69
CA TYR A 137 -8.57 -4.85 4.23
C TYR A 137 -8.91 -6.26 3.76
N LYS A 138 -9.81 -6.37 2.79
CA LYS A 138 -10.26 -7.66 2.25
C LYS A 138 -10.00 -7.73 0.76
N PHE A 139 -9.47 -8.88 0.35
CA PHE A 139 -9.28 -9.24 -1.05
C PHE A 139 -10.53 -9.95 -1.55
N THR A 140 -11.07 -9.51 -2.68
CA THR A 140 -12.19 -10.19 -3.35
C THR A 140 -11.61 -11.17 -4.36
N ASN A 141 -11.79 -12.47 -4.12
CA ASN A 141 -11.29 -13.51 -5.00
C ASN A 141 -12.15 -13.66 -6.27
N ALA A 142 -11.73 -14.52 -7.20
CA ALA A 142 -12.45 -14.77 -8.46
C ALA A 142 -13.87 -15.33 -8.26
N LYS A 143 -14.21 -15.85 -7.08
CA LYS A 143 -15.54 -16.33 -6.73
C LYS A 143 -16.42 -15.24 -6.10
N GLY A 144 -15.89 -14.03 -5.89
CA GLY A 144 -16.57 -12.92 -5.23
C GLY A 144 -16.54 -13.00 -3.70
N GLU A 145 -15.74 -13.90 -3.11
CA GLU A 145 -15.61 -14.04 -1.65
C GLU A 145 -14.56 -13.07 -1.11
N LYS A 146 -14.86 -12.45 0.03
CA LYS A 146 -13.94 -11.56 0.75
C LYS A 146 -13.05 -12.37 1.69
N VAL A 147 -11.76 -12.43 1.40
CA VAL A 147 -10.74 -13.14 2.18
C VAL A 147 -9.67 -12.17 2.69
N SER A 148 -8.73 -12.62 3.50
CA SER A 148 -7.58 -11.80 3.88
C SER A 148 -6.69 -11.51 2.66
N ILE A 149 -5.91 -10.43 2.69
CA ILE A 149 -4.94 -10.13 1.62
C ILE A 149 -3.94 -11.30 1.47
N GLU A 150 -3.53 -11.90 2.58
CA GLU A 150 -2.60 -13.03 2.57
C GLU A 150 -3.18 -14.25 1.87
N ASP A 151 -4.40 -14.65 2.23
CA ASP A 151 -5.07 -15.80 1.60
C ASP A 151 -5.38 -15.54 0.13
N GLY A 152 -5.85 -14.34 -0.20
CA GLY A 152 -6.16 -13.94 -1.58
C GLY A 152 -4.93 -13.94 -2.47
N THR A 153 -3.82 -13.36 -2.01
CA THR A 153 -2.57 -13.36 -2.77
C THR A 153 -1.96 -14.74 -2.89
N ALA A 154 -2.04 -15.58 -1.84
CA ALA A 154 -1.56 -16.96 -1.90
C ALA A 154 -2.35 -17.81 -2.89
N ALA A 155 -3.68 -17.69 -2.91
CA ALA A 155 -4.53 -18.37 -3.88
C ALA A 155 -4.22 -17.89 -5.31
N TRP A 156 -4.11 -16.57 -5.50
CA TRP A 156 -3.78 -16.00 -6.80
C TRP A 156 -2.41 -16.47 -7.32
N LEU A 157 -1.38 -16.53 -6.48
CA LEU A 157 -0.05 -17.05 -6.87
C LEU A 157 -0.09 -18.53 -7.24
N LYS A 158 -0.93 -19.32 -6.57
CA LYS A 158 -1.12 -20.74 -6.90
C LYS A 158 -1.70 -20.94 -8.30
N ASP A 159 -2.67 -20.08 -8.67
CA ASP A 159 -3.30 -20.11 -9.98
C ASP A 159 -2.42 -19.48 -11.07
N ASN A 160 -1.45 -18.64 -10.68
CA ASN A 160 -0.55 -17.90 -11.57
C ASN A 160 0.92 -18.27 -11.32
N SER A 161 1.28 -19.51 -11.58
CA SER A 161 2.63 -20.06 -11.31
C SER A 161 3.76 -19.28 -12.01
N TRP A 162 3.47 -18.59 -13.13
CA TRP A 162 4.41 -17.71 -13.82
C TRP A 162 4.84 -16.50 -12.97
N ALA A 163 4.03 -16.12 -12.01
CA ALA A 163 4.27 -14.99 -11.09
C ALA A 163 5.14 -15.37 -9.89
N VAL A 164 5.48 -16.64 -9.72
CA VAL A 164 6.32 -17.13 -8.61
C VAL A 164 7.77 -17.26 -9.09
N LYS A 165 8.73 -16.89 -8.23
CA LYS A 165 10.15 -17.09 -8.51
C LYS A 165 10.41 -18.56 -8.75
N ASN A 166 11.00 -18.88 -9.90
CA ASN A 166 11.41 -20.24 -10.21
C ASN A 166 12.67 -20.54 -9.38
N ASN A 167 12.51 -21.29 -8.28
CA ASN A 167 13.60 -21.78 -7.46
C ASN A 167 14.30 -23.01 -8.11
N GLN A 168 14.13 -23.20 -9.42
CA GLN A 168 15.04 -24.08 -10.10
C GLN A 168 16.43 -23.43 -10.00
N ASN A 169 17.21 -23.90 -9.03
CA ASN A 169 18.65 -23.81 -9.09
C ASN A 169 19.00 -24.13 -10.55
N ALA A 170 19.58 -23.17 -11.25
CA ALA A 170 20.38 -23.48 -12.40
C ALA A 170 21.48 -24.41 -11.85
N GLY A 171 21.16 -25.68 -11.80
CA GLY A 171 22.08 -26.70 -11.43
C GLY A 171 23.24 -26.59 -12.41
N SER A 172 24.31 -26.00 -11.98
CA SER A 172 25.62 -26.20 -12.55
C SER A 172 25.74 -27.72 -12.70
N GLY A 173 25.61 -28.22 -13.93
CA GLY A 173 25.78 -29.63 -14.26
C GLY A 173 27.17 -30.08 -13.91
N GLY A 174 27.35 -30.49 -12.66
CA GLY A 174 28.44 -31.31 -12.22
C GLY A 174 28.20 -32.71 -12.74
N GLY A 175 28.50 -32.94 -14.00
CA GLY A 175 28.57 -34.28 -14.59
C GLY A 175 29.66 -35.08 -13.88
N LYS A 176 29.23 -35.93 -12.92
CA LYS A 176 30.05 -36.96 -12.34
C LYS A 176 30.36 -37.97 -13.41
N GLY A 177 31.61 -37.99 -13.90
CA GLY A 177 32.12 -38.98 -14.84
C GLY A 177 31.86 -40.40 -14.35
N GLY A 178 31.07 -41.13 -15.08
CA GLY A 178 30.98 -42.60 -15.07
C GLY A 178 31.83 -43.16 -16.16
N ASN A 179 32.81 -43.95 -15.78
CA ASN A 179 33.74 -44.71 -16.63
C ASN A 179 32.96 -45.78 -17.42
N GLY A 180 33.20 -45.89 -18.74
CA GLY A 180 32.63 -46.96 -19.58
C GLY A 180 32.96 -46.79 -21.05
N GLU A 181 34.00 -47.43 -21.45
CA GLU A 181 34.39 -48.03 -22.76
C GLU A 181 33.73 -47.55 -24.06
N GLN A 182 34.65 -47.07 -24.94
CA GLN A 182 34.93 -47.46 -26.33
C GLN A 182 33.78 -47.49 -27.35
N GLY A 183 33.84 -46.53 -28.26
CA GLY A 183 33.04 -46.51 -29.50
C GLY A 183 33.42 -45.33 -30.39
N SER A 184 34.21 -45.63 -31.38
CA SER A 184 34.71 -44.82 -32.50
C SER A 184 33.67 -43.86 -33.13
N GLY A 185 34.04 -42.61 -33.41
CA GLY A 185 33.51 -41.90 -34.58
C GLY A 185 33.08 -40.45 -34.36
N ALA A 186 33.78 -39.56 -35.05
CA ALA A 186 33.38 -38.24 -35.52
C ALA A 186 33.35 -37.04 -34.55
N ASN A 187 34.46 -36.34 -34.50
CA ASN A 187 34.67 -34.91 -34.66
C ASN A 187 33.47 -33.97 -34.39
N GLY A 188 33.45 -33.39 -33.22
CA GLY A 188 32.60 -32.28 -32.84
C GLY A 188 33.28 -31.50 -31.71
N GLY A 189 34.33 -30.74 -32.03
CA GLY A 189 35.12 -29.98 -31.04
C GLY A 189 34.27 -28.97 -30.28
N ASN A 190 34.30 -29.11 -28.99
CA ASN A 190 33.74 -28.15 -28.04
C ASN A 190 34.57 -26.86 -28.12
N VAL A 191 34.16 -25.92 -28.95
CA VAL A 191 34.83 -24.64 -29.12
C VAL A 191 34.48 -23.78 -27.91
N THR A 192 35.36 -23.69 -26.90
CA THR A 192 35.22 -22.73 -25.82
C THR A 192 35.62 -21.33 -26.30
N LEU A 193 35.04 -20.29 -25.71
CA LEU A 193 35.37 -18.92 -26.08
C LEU A 193 36.90 -18.65 -26.01
N ALA A 194 37.58 -19.29 -25.07
CA ALA A 194 39.04 -19.21 -24.94
C ALA A 194 39.80 -19.83 -26.09
N SER A 195 39.33 -20.98 -26.66
CA SER A 195 39.94 -21.61 -27.84
C SER A 195 39.68 -20.83 -29.13
N ALA A 196 38.52 -20.16 -29.22
CA ALA A 196 38.21 -19.27 -30.35
C ALA A 196 39.10 -18.03 -30.38
N ILE A 197 39.36 -17.43 -29.21
CA ILE A 197 40.26 -16.26 -29.06
C ILE A 197 41.74 -16.66 -29.34
N ALA A 198 42.18 -17.82 -28.88
CA ALA A 198 43.53 -18.31 -29.13
C ALA A 198 43.75 -18.61 -30.64
N ALA A 199 42.74 -19.12 -31.36
CA ALA A 199 42.81 -19.33 -32.80
C ALA A 199 42.90 -18.00 -33.59
N GLN A 200 42.27 -16.93 -33.09
CA GLN A 200 42.29 -15.61 -33.74
C GLN A 200 43.64 -14.91 -33.57
N LEU A 201 44.34 -15.15 -32.46
CA LEU A 201 45.63 -14.53 -32.14
C LEU A 201 46.83 -15.18 -32.88
N ASN A 202 46.71 -16.42 -33.34
CA ASN A 202 47.76 -17.15 -34.09
C ASN A 202 47.73 -16.99 -35.59
N ASN A 203 46.78 -16.18 -36.12
CA ASN A 203 46.60 -16.01 -37.58
C ASN A 203 46.91 -14.57 -38.03
N ASN A 204 47.75 -13.86 -37.31
CA ASN A 204 48.28 -12.54 -37.71
C ASN A 204 49.82 -12.57 -37.73
#